data_c65033328b496b8f0652b53262fefd26
#
_entry.id   c65033328b496b8f0652b53262fefd26
#
_cell.length_a   1.000
_cell.length_b   1.000
_cell.length_c   1.000
_cell.angle_alpha   90.00
_cell.angle_beta   90.00
_cell.angle_gamma   90.00
#
_symmetry.space_group_name_H-M   'P 1'
#
loop_
_entity.id
_entity.type
_entity.pdbx_description
1 polymer ?
#
loop_
_entity_poly.entity_id
_entity_poly.type
_entity_poly.pdbx_seq_one_letter_code
_entity_poly.pdbx_strand_id
1 'polypeptide(L)'
;MVNETILAVIIAFAVSAALCPIVIPFLHKLKFGQQVREDGPQAHLKKQGTPTMGGLIILSSIVITSLFYMKDYPRIIPVLFMTVGFGIIGFLDDYIKIVMKRSEGLNPKQKLLGQIVITGIFAYYLMTSGEVGTEMLIPFTGGFENGYFLDLGWLFVPALFFIVLGTDNGVNFTDGLDGLCTSVTILVATFFTV
;
A
#
# COMPACT_ATOMS: atom_id res chain seq x y z
N MET A 1 21.79 0.16 12.05
CA MET A 1 20.83 0.45 10.96
C MET A 1 20.89 -0.57 9.84
N VAL A 2 21.99 -0.75 9.08
CA VAL A 2 22.01 -1.71 7.94
C VAL A 2 21.64 -3.13 8.36
N ASN A 3 22.17 -3.64 9.48
CA ASN A 3 21.84 -4.98 9.96
C ASN A 3 20.36 -5.14 10.38
N GLU A 4 19.74 -4.11 10.92
CA GLU A 4 18.33 -4.12 11.32
C GLU A 4 17.40 -4.08 10.10
N THR A 5 17.76 -3.30 9.09
CA THR A 5 17.01 -3.27 7.82
C THR A 5 17.05 -4.64 7.13
N ILE A 6 18.24 -5.26 7.07
CA ILE A 6 18.40 -6.61 6.49
C ILE A 6 17.57 -7.62 7.30
N LEU A 7 17.62 -7.54 8.63
CA LEU A 7 16.84 -8.45 9.49
C LEU A 7 15.34 -8.25 9.29
N ALA A 8 14.87 -7.01 9.20
CA ALA A 8 13.46 -6.71 8.92
C ALA A 8 13.00 -7.30 7.58
N VAL A 9 13.82 -7.18 6.52
CA VAL A 9 13.53 -7.78 5.20
C VAL A 9 13.46 -9.30 5.30
N ILE A 10 14.40 -9.95 6.01
CA ILE A 10 14.41 -11.40 6.20
C ILE A 10 13.17 -11.86 6.97
N ILE A 11 12.79 -11.16 8.05
CA ILE A 11 11.60 -11.49 8.84
C ILE A 11 10.34 -11.34 7.97
N ALA A 12 10.19 -10.22 7.25
CA ALA A 12 9.05 -9.98 6.38
C ALA A 12 8.93 -11.05 5.29
N PHE A 13 10.05 -11.42 4.67
CA PHE A 13 10.08 -12.50 3.69
C PHE A 13 9.69 -13.85 4.30
N ALA A 14 10.27 -14.22 5.45
CA ALA A 14 9.97 -15.48 6.13
C ALA A 14 8.50 -15.58 6.53
N VAL A 15 7.92 -14.49 7.07
CA VAL A 15 6.49 -14.42 7.42
C VAL A 15 5.62 -14.57 6.19
N SER A 16 5.91 -13.84 5.11
CA SER A 16 5.17 -13.97 3.84
C SER A 16 5.24 -15.40 3.29
N ALA A 17 6.44 -15.98 3.25
CA ALA A 17 6.66 -17.33 2.76
C ALA A 17 5.91 -18.39 3.60
N ALA A 18 5.85 -18.22 4.92
CA ALA A 18 5.10 -19.10 5.82
C ALA A 18 3.58 -18.94 5.68
N LEU A 19 3.08 -17.72 5.41
CA LEU A 19 1.65 -17.44 5.24
C LEU A 19 1.11 -17.92 3.89
N CYS A 20 1.91 -17.89 2.83
CA CYS A 20 1.47 -18.28 1.48
C CYS A 20 0.80 -19.67 1.42
N PRO A 21 1.41 -20.77 1.92
CA PRO A 21 0.82 -22.10 1.83
C PRO A 21 -0.44 -22.27 2.68
N ILE A 22 -0.70 -21.38 3.62
CA ILE A 22 -1.87 -21.39 4.50
C ILE A 22 -3.00 -20.55 3.90
N VAL A 23 -2.70 -19.30 3.55
CA VAL A 23 -3.69 -18.31 3.12
C VAL A 23 -4.19 -18.58 1.70
N ILE A 24 -3.29 -18.93 0.77
CA ILE A 24 -3.70 -19.18 -0.63
C ILE A 24 -4.73 -20.32 -0.75
N PRO A 25 -4.52 -21.52 -0.17
CA PRO A 25 -5.54 -22.56 -0.20
C PRO A 25 -6.84 -22.18 0.53
N PHE A 26 -6.74 -21.39 1.61
CA PHE A 26 -7.91 -20.88 2.32
C PHE A 26 -8.75 -19.94 1.44
N LEU A 27 -8.11 -18.96 0.78
CA LEU A 27 -8.79 -18.08 -0.17
C LEU A 27 -9.42 -18.86 -1.34
N HIS A 28 -8.74 -19.89 -1.81
CA HIS A 28 -9.25 -20.75 -2.87
C HIS A 28 -10.50 -21.53 -2.43
N LYS A 29 -10.51 -22.07 -1.19
CA LYS A 29 -11.67 -22.77 -0.61
C LYS A 29 -12.88 -21.84 -0.45
N LEU A 30 -12.67 -20.58 -0.11
CA LEU A 30 -13.72 -19.57 -0.01
C LEU A 30 -14.26 -19.14 -1.38
N LYS A 31 -13.74 -19.69 -2.48
CA LYS A 31 -14.08 -19.30 -3.86
C LYS A 31 -13.86 -17.79 -4.10
N PHE A 32 -12.86 -17.21 -3.45
CA PHE A 32 -12.43 -15.85 -3.65
C PHE A 32 -11.66 -15.74 -4.97
N GLY A 33 -12.33 -16.02 -6.08
CA GLY A 33 -11.78 -15.98 -7.42
C GLY A 33 -12.09 -14.67 -8.14
N GLN A 34 -11.17 -14.25 -8.97
CA GLN A 34 -11.31 -13.05 -9.77
C GLN A 34 -12.52 -13.15 -10.71
N GLN A 35 -13.38 -12.15 -10.67
CA GLN A 35 -14.45 -11.95 -11.66
C GLN A 35 -13.89 -11.10 -12.79
N VAL A 36 -13.74 -11.69 -13.96
CA VAL A 36 -13.23 -11.00 -15.14
C VAL A 36 -14.40 -10.39 -15.91
N ARG A 37 -14.26 -9.16 -16.39
CA ARG A 37 -15.25 -8.52 -17.25
C ARG A 37 -15.35 -9.26 -18.57
N GLU A 38 -16.56 -9.54 -19.03
CA GLU A 38 -16.80 -10.23 -20.30
C GLU A 38 -16.37 -9.40 -21.52
N ASP A 39 -16.35 -8.06 -21.36
CA ASP A 39 -15.92 -7.11 -22.41
C ASP A 39 -14.40 -6.97 -22.55
N GLY A 40 -13.63 -7.68 -21.70
CA GLY A 40 -12.16 -7.62 -21.67
C GLY A 40 -11.49 -8.52 -22.72
N PRO A 41 -10.16 -8.39 -22.92
CA PRO A 41 -9.40 -9.27 -23.80
C PRO A 41 -9.58 -10.74 -23.42
N GLN A 42 -9.77 -11.62 -24.40
CA GLN A 42 -9.98 -13.06 -24.19
C GLN A 42 -8.88 -13.74 -23.37
N ALA A 43 -7.65 -13.20 -23.39
CA ALA A 43 -6.54 -13.68 -22.56
C ALA A 43 -6.83 -13.56 -21.05
N HIS A 44 -7.64 -12.59 -20.66
CA HIS A 44 -8.01 -12.39 -19.25
C HIS A 44 -9.04 -13.41 -18.76
N LEU A 45 -9.85 -14.00 -19.63
CA LEU A 45 -10.80 -15.03 -19.27
C LEU A 45 -10.12 -16.29 -18.72
N LYS A 46 -8.87 -16.55 -19.10
CA LYS A 46 -8.07 -17.67 -18.56
C LYS A 46 -7.74 -17.50 -17.06
N LYS A 47 -7.86 -16.28 -16.54
CA LYS A 47 -7.60 -15.95 -15.13
C LYS A 47 -8.84 -16.05 -14.23
N GLN A 48 -9.99 -16.37 -14.82
CA GLN A 48 -11.22 -16.56 -14.05
C GLN A 48 -11.02 -17.65 -13.00
N GLY A 49 -11.33 -17.31 -11.73
CA GLY A 49 -11.13 -18.23 -10.61
C GLY A 49 -9.74 -18.18 -9.96
N THR A 50 -8.81 -17.38 -10.46
CA THR A 50 -7.54 -17.13 -9.75
C THR A 50 -7.84 -16.49 -8.40
N PRO A 51 -7.27 -16.98 -7.27
CA PRO A 51 -7.50 -16.39 -5.96
C PRO A 51 -7.11 -14.91 -5.93
N THR A 52 -7.99 -14.07 -5.42
CA THR A 52 -7.72 -12.65 -5.16
C THR A 52 -7.40 -12.44 -3.68
N MET A 53 -7.10 -11.20 -3.29
CA MET A 53 -6.81 -10.80 -1.91
C MET A 53 -5.45 -11.32 -1.38
N GLY A 54 -4.51 -11.64 -2.26
CA GLY A 54 -3.12 -11.98 -1.89
C GLY A 54 -2.42 -10.87 -1.10
N GLY A 55 -2.87 -9.63 -1.25
CA GLY A 55 -2.42 -8.48 -0.46
C GLY A 55 -2.56 -8.66 1.06
N LEU A 56 -3.46 -9.53 1.53
CA LEU A 56 -3.57 -9.86 2.95
C LEU A 56 -2.30 -10.50 3.51
N ILE A 57 -1.59 -11.31 2.71
CA ILE A 57 -0.32 -11.93 3.11
C ILE A 57 0.74 -10.84 3.27
N ILE A 58 0.83 -9.94 2.29
CA ILE A 58 1.80 -8.84 2.29
C ILE A 58 1.53 -7.90 3.47
N LEU A 59 0.28 -7.48 3.65
CA LEU A 59 -0.12 -6.59 4.73
C LEU A 59 0.14 -7.22 6.11
N SER A 60 -0.21 -8.50 6.30
CA SER A 60 0.06 -9.22 7.55
C SER A 60 1.56 -9.31 7.84
N SER A 61 2.36 -9.56 6.81
CA SER A 61 3.82 -9.60 6.95
C SER A 61 4.41 -8.24 7.35
N ILE A 62 3.95 -7.15 6.73
CA ILE A 62 4.36 -5.78 7.09
C ILE A 62 3.96 -5.49 8.55
N VAL A 63 2.71 -5.76 8.93
CA VAL A 63 2.22 -5.53 10.31
C VAL A 63 3.05 -6.31 11.32
N ILE A 64 3.20 -7.62 11.12
CA ILE A 64 3.94 -8.49 12.05
C ILE A 64 5.39 -8.01 12.20
N THR A 65 6.06 -7.74 11.08
CA THR A 65 7.45 -7.25 11.11
C THR A 65 7.54 -5.90 11.81
N SER A 66 6.63 -4.97 11.53
CA SER A 66 6.63 -3.64 12.16
C SER A 66 6.45 -3.69 13.67
N LEU A 67 5.67 -4.65 14.19
CA LEU A 67 5.49 -4.83 15.65
C LEU A 67 6.80 -5.09 16.39
N PHE A 68 7.78 -5.76 15.78
CA PHE A 68 9.08 -6.00 16.40
C PHE A 68 9.92 -4.72 16.53
N TYR A 69 9.70 -3.74 15.64
CA TYR A 69 10.49 -2.52 15.58
C TYR A 69 9.76 -1.27 16.10
N MET A 70 8.46 -1.37 16.35
CA MET A 70 7.61 -0.23 16.73
C MET A 70 8.07 0.46 18.04
N LYS A 71 8.65 -0.31 18.96
CA LYS A 71 9.15 0.23 20.25
C LYS A 71 10.39 1.09 20.07
N ASP A 72 11.30 0.65 19.19
CA ASP A 72 12.59 1.32 18.97
C ASP A 72 12.46 2.43 17.92
N TYR A 73 11.48 2.31 17.02
CA TYR A 73 11.20 3.26 15.93
C TYR A 73 9.72 3.68 15.91
N PRO A 74 9.27 4.54 16.85
CA PRO A 74 7.85 4.95 16.96
C PRO A 74 7.28 5.59 15.68
N ARG A 75 8.13 6.17 14.84
CA ARG A 75 7.74 6.74 13.54
C ARG A 75 7.16 5.72 12.55
N ILE A 76 7.28 4.42 12.83
CA ILE A 76 6.61 3.35 12.09
C ILE A 76 5.09 3.41 12.29
N ILE A 77 4.62 3.87 13.46
CA ILE A 77 3.18 3.86 13.83
C ILE A 77 2.32 4.63 12.81
N PRO A 78 2.57 5.90 12.50
CA PRO A 78 1.76 6.62 11.53
C PRO A 78 1.86 6.05 10.10
N VAL A 79 3.01 5.51 9.71
CA VAL A 79 3.18 4.84 8.42
C VAL A 79 2.36 3.55 8.38
N LEU A 80 2.40 2.77 9.47
CA LEU A 80 1.61 1.54 9.59
C LEU A 80 0.10 1.84 9.61
N PHE A 81 -0.33 2.93 10.26
CA PHE A 81 -1.71 3.40 10.22
C PHE A 81 -2.16 3.66 8.77
N MET A 82 -1.36 4.37 7.97
CA MET A 82 -1.64 4.60 6.55
C MET A 82 -1.72 3.27 5.79
N THR A 83 -0.72 2.42 5.95
CA THR A 83 -0.64 1.12 5.25
C THR A 83 -1.85 0.24 5.55
N VAL A 84 -2.22 0.10 6.82
CA VAL A 84 -3.39 -0.70 7.23
C VAL A 84 -4.68 -0.03 6.79
N GLY A 85 -4.79 1.29 6.92
CA GLY A 85 -5.98 2.04 6.52
C GLY A 85 -6.29 1.89 5.03
N PHE A 86 -5.31 2.11 4.17
CA PHE A 86 -5.47 1.88 2.73
C PHE A 86 -5.67 0.39 2.40
N GLY A 87 -4.99 -0.49 3.12
CA GLY A 87 -5.20 -1.94 3.02
C GLY A 87 -6.63 -2.36 3.33
N ILE A 88 -7.28 -1.75 4.32
CA ILE A 88 -8.71 -1.99 4.64
C ILE A 88 -9.61 -1.52 3.50
N ILE A 89 -9.33 -0.37 2.89
CA ILE A 89 -10.11 0.10 1.73
C ILE A 89 -9.99 -0.90 0.57
N GLY A 90 -8.78 -1.34 0.24
CA GLY A 90 -8.56 -2.36 -0.80
C GLY A 90 -9.23 -3.69 -0.48
N PHE A 91 -9.14 -4.13 0.78
CA PHE A 91 -9.81 -5.33 1.25
C PHE A 91 -11.34 -5.23 1.08
N LEU A 92 -11.95 -4.12 1.47
CA LEU A 92 -13.39 -3.91 1.32
C LEU A 92 -13.81 -3.86 -0.15
N ASP A 93 -13.00 -3.25 -1.01
CA ASP A 93 -13.23 -3.20 -2.45
C ASP A 93 -13.28 -4.61 -3.05
N ASP A 94 -12.31 -5.45 -2.75
CA ASP A 94 -12.24 -6.82 -3.24
C ASP A 94 -13.30 -7.73 -2.59
N TYR A 95 -13.55 -7.56 -1.29
CA TYR A 95 -14.58 -8.31 -0.58
C TYR A 95 -15.97 -8.10 -1.18
N ILE A 96 -16.31 -6.86 -1.51
CA ILE A 96 -17.60 -6.52 -2.14
C ILE A 96 -17.71 -7.18 -3.52
N LYS A 97 -16.65 -7.16 -4.34
CA LYS A 97 -16.63 -7.85 -5.64
C LYS A 97 -16.96 -9.33 -5.51
N ILE A 98 -16.35 -9.98 -4.51
CA ILE A 98 -16.52 -11.41 -4.27
C ILE A 98 -17.93 -11.74 -3.77
N VAL A 99 -18.40 -11.05 -2.74
CA VAL A 99 -19.71 -11.32 -2.11
C VAL A 99 -20.84 -11.02 -3.08
N MET A 100 -20.73 -9.94 -3.83
CA MET A 100 -21.77 -9.54 -4.81
C MET A 100 -21.58 -10.21 -6.17
N LYS A 101 -20.51 -11.01 -6.35
CA LYS A 101 -20.19 -11.72 -7.61
C LYS A 101 -20.22 -10.78 -8.82
N ARG A 102 -19.59 -9.60 -8.69
CA ARG A 102 -19.52 -8.60 -9.74
C ARG A 102 -18.09 -8.10 -9.90
N SER A 103 -17.77 -7.52 -11.05
CA SER A 103 -16.45 -6.93 -11.32
C SER A 103 -16.24 -5.58 -10.65
N GLU A 104 -17.31 -4.95 -10.16
CA GLU A 104 -17.26 -3.65 -9.51
C GLU A 104 -17.27 -3.80 -7.99
N GLY A 105 -16.30 -3.18 -7.32
CA GLY A 105 -16.16 -3.13 -5.87
C GLY A 105 -16.90 -1.94 -5.26
N LEU A 106 -16.17 -1.17 -4.46
CA LEU A 106 -16.63 0.10 -3.91
C LEU A 106 -16.94 1.11 -5.03
N ASN A 107 -17.95 1.92 -4.82
CA ASN A 107 -18.17 3.06 -5.71
C ASN A 107 -16.94 3.98 -5.66
N PRO A 108 -16.45 4.54 -6.80
CA PRO A 108 -15.29 5.43 -6.85
C PRO A 108 -15.35 6.56 -5.81
N LYS A 109 -16.55 7.13 -5.57
CA LYS A 109 -16.74 8.17 -4.55
C LYS A 109 -16.54 7.66 -3.12
N GLN A 110 -16.96 6.44 -2.82
CA GLN A 110 -16.78 5.82 -1.49
C GLN A 110 -15.31 5.49 -1.25
N LYS A 111 -14.63 4.95 -2.26
CA LYS A 111 -13.18 4.67 -2.21
C LYS A 111 -12.41 5.96 -1.95
N LEU A 112 -12.67 7.00 -2.75
CA LEU A 112 -12.02 8.31 -2.61
C LEU A 112 -12.30 8.94 -1.24
N LEU A 113 -13.54 8.85 -0.73
CA LEU A 113 -13.89 9.37 0.60
C LEU A 113 -13.08 8.66 1.69
N GLY A 114 -12.97 7.33 1.64
CA GLY A 114 -12.15 6.57 2.59
C GLY A 114 -10.67 7.00 2.55
N GLN A 115 -10.10 7.13 1.36
CA GLN A 115 -8.74 7.61 1.15
C GLN A 115 -8.53 9.03 1.73
N ILE A 116 -9.49 9.95 1.50
CA ILE A 116 -9.46 11.31 2.04
C ILE A 116 -9.49 11.29 3.57
N VAL A 117 -10.34 10.48 4.18
CA VAL A 117 -10.44 10.41 5.65
C VAL A 117 -9.13 9.90 6.26
N ILE A 118 -8.57 8.82 5.75
CA ILE A 118 -7.32 8.25 6.26
C ILE A 118 -6.16 9.25 6.07
N THR A 119 -6.06 9.84 4.89
CA THR A 119 -5.03 10.86 4.60
C THR A 119 -5.21 12.10 5.48
N GLY A 120 -6.45 12.51 5.75
CA GLY A 120 -6.76 13.63 6.63
C GLY A 120 -6.33 13.40 8.08
N ILE A 121 -6.57 12.20 8.63
CA ILE A 121 -6.11 11.82 9.96
C ILE A 121 -4.58 11.83 10.02
N PHE A 122 -3.92 11.31 8.99
CA PHE A 122 -2.47 11.32 8.89
C PHE A 122 -1.91 12.73 8.77
N ALA A 123 -2.50 13.59 7.93
CA ALA A 123 -2.13 14.99 7.79
C ALA A 123 -2.27 15.74 9.13
N TYR A 124 -3.38 15.51 9.85
CA TYR A 124 -3.59 16.09 11.18
C TYR A 124 -2.50 15.66 12.15
N TYR A 125 -2.15 14.37 12.16
CA TYR A 125 -1.04 13.87 12.98
C TYR A 125 0.28 14.57 12.63
N LEU A 126 0.65 14.66 11.36
CA LEU A 126 1.90 15.30 10.92
C LEU A 126 1.97 16.76 11.37
N MET A 127 0.87 17.51 11.22
CA MET A 127 0.80 18.92 11.59
C MET A 127 0.83 19.17 13.10
N THR A 128 0.36 18.21 13.91
CA THR A 128 0.26 18.35 15.37
C THR A 128 1.42 17.72 16.13
N SER A 129 2.10 16.72 15.55
CA SER A 129 3.21 16.03 16.21
C SER A 129 4.45 16.91 16.40
N GLY A 130 4.63 17.94 15.59
CA GLY A 130 5.84 18.76 15.57
C GLY A 130 7.11 18.04 15.13
N GLU A 131 7.01 16.79 14.69
CA GLU A 131 8.15 15.98 14.25
C GLU A 131 8.52 16.20 12.79
N VAL A 132 7.59 16.69 12.00
CA VAL A 132 7.74 16.89 10.55
C VAL A 132 7.39 18.34 10.23
N GLY A 133 8.31 19.03 9.55
CA GLY A 133 8.07 20.37 9.02
C GLY A 133 7.23 20.35 7.75
N THR A 134 6.97 21.53 7.20
CA THR A 134 6.29 21.71 5.91
C THR A 134 7.26 21.74 4.73
N GLU A 135 8.51 21.42 4.99
CA GLU A 135 9.58 21.42 3.99
C GLU A 135 9.56 20.11 3.18
N MET A 136 9.68 20.22 1.89
CA MET A 136 9.80 19.12 0.95
C MET A 136 11.14 19.19 0.23
N LEU A 137 11.88 18.09 0.24
CA LEU A 137 13.11 17.96 -0.52
C LEU A 137 12.81 18.00 -2.02
N ILE A 138 13.49 18.89 -2.75
CA ILE A 138 13.43 18.91 -4.21
C ILE A 138 14.27 17.72 -4.73
N PRO A 139 13.68 16.80 -5.51
CA PRO A 139 14.38 15.65 -6.03
C PRO A 139 15.61 16.06 -6.86
N PHE A 140 16.64 15.23 -6.81
CA PHE A 140 17.89 15.37 -7.58
C PHE A 140 18.78 16.57 -7.23
N THR A 141 18.53 17.25 -6.10
CA THR A 141 19.29 18.43 -5.69
C THR A 141 20.44 18.13 -4.71
N GLY A 142 20.69 16.88 -4.33
CA GLY A 142 21.79 16.51 -3.44
C GLY A 142 21.40 15.66 -2.22
N GLY A 143 20.19 15.10 -2.19
CA GLY A 143 19.69 14.26 -1.11
C GLY A 143 19.40 15.03 0.19
N PHE A 144 19.23 14.30 1.30
CA PHE A 144 18.82 14.88 2.58
C PHE A 144 19.91 15.73 3.25
N GLU A 145 21.18 15.52 2.94
CA GLU A 145 22.29 16.25 3.56
C GLU A 145 22.62 17.57 2.85
N ASN A 146 22.52 17.59 1.51
CA ASN A 146 22.97 18.72 0.69
C ASN A 146 21.89 19.20 -0.29
N GLY A 147 20.69 18.67 -0.20
CA GLY A 147 19.60 19.04 -1.12
C GLY A 147 18.93 20.35 -0.77
N TYR A 148 18.21 20.90 -1.74
CA TYR A 148 17.37 22.07 -1.52
C TYR A 148 16.01 21.64 -0.99
N PHE A 149 15.59 22.28 0.11
CA PHE A 149 14.29 22.11 0.71
C PHE A 149 13.40 23.29 0.36
N LEU A 150 12.19 23.00 -0.11
CA LEU A 150 11.16 23.99 -0.37
C LEU A 150 10.14 23.94 0.76
N ASP A 151 10.00 25.03 1.50
CA ASP A 151 8.92 25.15 2.47
C ASP A 151 7.60 25.41 1.74
N LEU A 152 6.70 24.47 1.83
CA LEU A 152 5.37 24.56 1.22
C LEU A 152 4.37 25.31 2.10
N GLY A 153 4.67 25.50 3.38
CA GLY A 153 3.76 26.16 4.31
C GLY A 153 2.34 25.56 4.24
N TRP A 154 1.32 26.40 3.98
CA TRP A 154 -0.07 25.94 3.88
C TRP A 154 -0.36 25.00 2.68
N LEU A 155 0.49 25.01 1.65
CA LEU A 155 0.38 24.09 0.50
C LEU A 155 0.82 22.67 0.83
N PHE A 156 1.48 22.42 1.97
CA PHE A 156 1.93 21.10 2.37
C PHE A 156 0.77 20.09 2.43
N VAL A 157 -0.33 20.45 3.07
CA VAL A 157 -1.49 19.56 3.21
C VAL A 157 -2.13 19.23 1.85
N PRO A 158 -2.47 20.19 0.98
CA PRO A 158 -2.93 19.89 -0.37
C PRO A 158 -1.96 19.02 -1.18
N ALA A 159 -0.66 19.30 -1.10
CA ALA A 159 0.36 18.50 -1.77
C ALA A 159 0.41 17.07 -1.25
N LEU A 160 0.33 16.88 0.07
CA LEU A 160 0.26 15.55 0.69
C LEU A 160 -0.94 14.75 0.17
N PHE A 161 -2.12 15.36 0.13
CA PHE A 161 -3.31 14.69 -0.42
C PHE A 161 -3.11 14.32 -1.88
N PHE A 162 -2.59 15.23 -2.69
CA PHE A 162 -2.33 14.96 -4.10
C PHE A 162 -1.36 13.79 -4.30
N ILE A 163 -0.25 13.78 -3.55
CA ILE A 163 0.76 12.72 -3.62
C ILE A 163 0.19 11.40 -3.16
N VAL A 164 -0.43 11.34 -1.98
CA VAL A 164 -0.93 10.08 -1.40
C VAL A 164 -2.04 9.49 -2.25
N LEU A 165 -3.07 10.28 -2.59
CA LEU A 165 -4.19 9.78 -3.38
C LEU A 165 -3.76 9.45 -4.81
N GLY A 166 -2.88 10.27 -5.39
CA GLY A 166 -2.33 10.04 -6.72
C GLY A 166 -1.51 8.75 -6.79
N THR A 167 -0.68 8.51 -5.78
CA THR A 167 0.14 7.29 -5.70
C THR A 167 -0.73 6.05 -5.52
N ASP A 168 -1.67 6.05 -4.57
CA ASP A 168 -2.53 4.90 -4.29
C ASP A 168 -3.37 4.51 -5.52
N ASN A 169 -4.03 5.50 -6.13
CA ASN A 169 -4.81 5.23 -7.35
C ASN A 169 -3.92 4.88 -8.55
N GLY A 170 -2.73 5.47 -8.67
CA GLY A 170 -1.74 5.13 -9.68
C GLY A 170 -1.26 3.69 -9.58
N VAL A 171 -0.95 3.21 -8.37
CA VAL A 171 -0.59 1.81 -8.12
C VAL A 171 -1.76 0.89 -8.47
N ASN A 172 -2.97 1.24 -8.10
CA ASN A 172 -4.16 0.45 -8.44
C ASN A 172 -4.38 0.34 -9.97
N PHE A 173 -4.12 1.39 -10.74
CA PHE A 173 -4.13 1.32 -12.20
C PHE A 173 -2.98 0.48 -12.78
N THR A 174 -1.82 0.48 -12.13
CA THR A 174 -0.66 -0.31 -12.56
C THR A 174 -0.90 -1.81 -12.42
N ASP A 175 -1.79 -2.22 -11.52
CA ASP A 175 -2.14 -3.64 -11.26
C ASP A 175 -3.12 -4.21 -12.31
N GLY A 176 -2.91 -3.87 -13.57
CA GLY A 176 -3.69 -4.40 -14.70
C GLY A 176 -3.03 -5.58 -15.43
N LEU A 177 -1.73 -5.79 -15.26
CA LEU A 177 -0.95 -6.82 -15.92
C LEU A 177 -0.13 -7.64 -14.92
N ASP A 178 -0.03 -8.96 -15.16
CA ASP A 178 0.71 -9.87 -14.28
C ASP A 178 2.17 -9.44 -14.13
N GLY A 179 2.58 -9.26 -12.88
CA GLY A 179 3.94 -8.89 -12.51
C GLY A 179 4.30 -7.41 -12.65
N LEU A 180 3.51 -6.60 -13.35
CA LEU A 180 3.83 -5.17 -13.56
C LEU A 180 3.85 -4.40 -12.24
N CYS A 181 2.77 -4.43 -11.48
CA CYS A 181 2.68 -3.74 -10.19
C CYS A 181 3.76 -4.24 -9.22
N THR A 182 3.95 -5.56 -9.13
CA THR A 182 4.98 -6.16 -8.27
C THR A 182 6.38 -5.72 -8.65
N SER A 183 6.73 -5.71 -9.94
CA SER A 183 8.06 -5.29 -10.41
C SER A 183 8.33 -3.82 -10.12
N VAL A 184 7.36 -2.95 -10.38
CA VAL A 184 7.47 -1.51 -10.08
C VAL A 184 7.60 -1.29 -8.57
N THR A 185 6.80 -1.98 -7.76
CA THR A 185 6.85 -1.87 -6.29
C THR A 185 8.20 -2.31 -5.73
N ILE A 186 8.79 -3.39 -6.26
CA ILE A 186 10.12 -3.85 -5.85
C ILE A 186 11.17 -2.76 -6.14
N LEU A 187 11.15 -2.17 -7.32
CA LEU A 187 12.11 -1.11 -7.70
C LEU A 187 11.96 0.11 -6.78
N VAL A 188 10.73 0.57 -6.55
CA VAL A 188 10.47 1.72 -5.67
C VAL A 188 10.88 1.41 -4.23
N ALA A 189 10.50 0.25 -3.70
CA ALA A 189 10.88 -0.15 -2.33
C ALA A 189 12.40 -0.26 -2.18
N THR A 190 13.10 -0.82 -3.17
CA THR A 190 14.57 -0.89 -3.16
C THR A 190 15.19 0.50 -3.14
N PHE A 191 14.67 1.44 -3.94
CA PHE A 191 15.16 2.82 -3.94
C PHE A 191 15.05 3.50 -2.56
N PHE A 192 13.93 3.29 -1.85
CA PHE A 192 13.75 3.87 -0.51
C PHE A 192 14.49 3.12 0.61
N THR A 193 15.07 1.95 0.31
CA THR A 193 15.81 1.14 1.29
C THR A 193 17.32 1.42 1.26
N VAL A 194 17.84 1.89 0.14
CA VAL A 194 19.26 2.24 -0.08
C VAL A 194 19.52 3.68 0.28
#